data_9a145e6bac88f37722e1e0472b568cb7
#
_entry.id   9a145e6bac88f37722e1e0472b568cb7
#
_cell.length_a   1.000
_cell.length_b   1.000
_cell.length_c   1.000
_cell.angle_alpha   90.00
_cell.angle_beta   90.00
_cell.angle_gamma   90.00
#
_symmetry.space_group_name_H-M   'P 1'
#
loop_
_entity.id
_entity.type
_entity.pdbx_description
1 polymer ?
#
loop_
_entity_poly.entity_id
_entity_poly.type
_entity_poly.pdbx_seq_one_letter_code
_entity_poly.pdbx_strand_id
1 'polypeptide(L)'
;MVVHVRFSTEALPPRDRVGSWCDYFAKQAHSITPGEIPDPGAFRAEAYGQVAGEFALLDIRSGLERVQRTAADVAKDNNEAFFIRRFRRPAIWRAAPRSTPVDLIHEPGDLCVSSSEWRFDAESNGGASFDMLIIPQAALSPLLAGGRLARPFRLPGNSPLGSLLGAAIDAAKAQAPLLADNLGEAVLRNLCGLVALACGASDEGTEQGRDSPRSAQLAAIKRYVDLHLADPGLTPASAAVALGISVRQLHRLFEPNGTTFAQYILRQRLLRCRDTIAGATGTGRSVVDIALGWGFNSMATFYRAFASEFGGPPAALRAASCKDE
;
A
#
# COMPACT_ATOMS: atom_id res chain seq x y z
N MET A 1 -23.74 3.24 22.07
CA MET A 1 -23.79 1.75 22.16
C MET A 1 -22.83 1.21 21.11
N VAL A 2 -21.89 0.36 21.53
CA VAL A 2 -21.00 -0.38 20.62
C VAL A 2 -21.72 -1.67 20.20
N VAL A 3 -21.78 -1.92 18.91
CA VAL A 3 -22.37 -3.13 18.34
C VAL A 3 -21.27 -3.93 17.68
N HIS A 4 -21.08 -5.18 18.10
CA HIS A 4 -20.20 -6.10 17.40
C HIS A 4 -20.92 -6.67 16.19
N VAL A 5 -20.29 -6.54 15.04
CA VAL A 5 -20.83 -7.04 13.78
C VAL A 5 -20.00 -8.20 13.28
N ARG A 6 -20.68 -9.21 12.78
CA ARG A 6 -20.07 -10.35 12.11
C ARG A 6 -20.94 -10.75 10.92
N PHE A 7 -20.30 -10.91 9.78
CA PHE A 7 -20.93 -11.41 8.56
C PHE A 7 -20.00 -12.42 7.90
N SER A 8 -20.57 -13.52 7.39
CA SER A 8 -19.85 -14.50 6.60
C SER A 8 -20.79 -15.06 5.52
N THR A 9 -20.25 -15.25 4.34
CA THR A 9 -20.94 -15.88 3.22
C THR A 9 -20.85 -17.40 3.25
N GLU A 10 -20.15 -18.00 4.19
CA GLU A 10 -19.85 -19.43 4.21
C GLU A 10 -21.13 -20.28 4.31
N ALA A 11 -22.06 -19.90 5.18
CA ALA A 11 -23.32 -20.59 5.37
C ALA A 11 -24.37 -20.33 4.28
N LEU A 12 -24.11 -19.39 3.37
CA LEU A 12 -25.05 -19.01 2.31
C LEU A 12 -24.93 -19.95 1.10
N PRO A 13 -26.06 -20.18 0.38
CA PRO A 13 -25.99 -20.87 -0.91
C PRO A 13 -25.02 -20.16 -1.87
N PRO A 14 -24.24 -20.89 -2.68
CA PRO A 14 -23.24 -20.29 -3.54
C PRO A 14 -23.73 -19.14 -4.41
N ARG A 15 -24.94 -19.28 -5.00
CA ARG A 15 -25.56 -18.27 -5.85
C ARG A 15 -25.88 -16.94 -5.16
N ASP A 16 -26.05 -16.96 -3.84
CA ASP A 16 -26.48 -15.80 -3.07
C ASP A 16 -25.33 -15.04 -2.42
N ARG A 17 -24.11 -15.65 -2.39
CA ARG A 17 -22.96 -15.15 -1.62
C ARG A 17 -22.48 -13.78 -2.08
N VAL A 18 -22.31 -13.59 -3.37
CA VAL A 18 -21.79 -12.33 -3.93
C VAL A 18 -22.77 -11.19 -3.69
N GLY A 19 -24.05 -11.40 -4.02
CA GLY A 19 -25.11 -10.41 -3.80
C GLY A 19 -25.21 -10.02 -2.32
N SER A 20 -25.33 -11.02 -1.44
CA SER A 20 -25.42 -10.79 0.01
C SER A 20 -24.18 -10.07 0.57
N TRP A 21 -22.98 -10.36 0.03
CA TRP A 21 -21.78 -9.62 0.41
C TRP A 21 -21.83 -8.16 -0.01
N CYS A 22 -22.20 -7.88 -1.26
CA CYS A 22 -22.32 -6.51 -1.76
C CYS A 22 -23.37 -5.71 -0.99
N ASP A 23 -24.50 -6.32 -0.68
CA ASP A 23 -25.56 -5.69 0.12
C ASP A 23 -25.11 -5.39 1.56
N TYR A 24 -24.40 -6.36 2.18
CA TYR A 24 -23.83 -6.15 3.50
C TYR A 24 -22.78 -5.03 3.49
N PHE A 25 -21.86 -5.04 2.52
CA PHE A 25 -20.80 -4.05 2.42
C PHE A 25 -21.37 -2.64 2.14
N ALA A 26 -22.39 -2.55 1.29
CA ALA A 26 -23.11 -1.29 1.03
C ALA A 26 -23.75 -0.70 2.29
N LYS A 27 -24.31 -1.56 3.14
CA LYS A 27 -24.90 -1.16 4.43
C LYS A 27 -23.86 -0.64 5.43
N GLN A 28 -22.68 -1.25 5.48
CA GLN A 28 -21.67 -0.91 6.47
C GLN A 28 -20.75 0.22 6.02
N ALA A 29 -20.49 0.32 4.73
CA ALA A 29 -19.52 1.25 4.17
C ALA A 29 -20.08 2.02 2.97
N HIS A 30 -20.11 1.40 1.81
CA HIS A 30 -20.57 2.00 0.56
C HIS A 30 -20.85 0.93 -0.50
N SER A 31 -21.67 1.27 -1.48
CA SER A 31 -21.98 0.41 -2.62
C SER A 31 -20.75 0.13 -3.46
N ILE A 32 -20.62 -1.10 -3.90
CA ILE A 32 -19.56 -1.60 -4.79
C ILE A 32 -20.15 -2.47 -5.88
N THR A 33 -19.51 -2.46 -7.03
CA THR A 33 -19.77 -3.37 -8.16
C THR A 33 -18.62 -4.37 -8.24
N PRO A 34 -18.88 -5.68 -8.06
CA PRO A 34 -17.83 -6.69 -8.21
C PRO A 34 -17.39 -6.80 -9.67
N GLY A 35 -16.10 -7.10 -9.90
CA GLY A 35 -15.58 -7.51 -11.20
C GLY A 35 -16.01 -8.92 -11.55
N GLU A 36 -15.39 -9.48 -12.58
CA GLU A 36 -15.61 -10.87 -12.99
C GLU A 36 -15.18 -11.82 -11.87
N ILE A 37 -16.02 -12.81 -11.57
CA ILE A 37 -15.77 -13.84 -10.59
C ILE A 37 -15.74 -15.18 -11.33
N PRO A 38 -14.54 -15.75 -11.56
CA PRO A 38 -14.40 -16.96 -12.37
C PRO A 38 -15.18 -18.16 -11.81
N ASP A 39 -15.23 -18.30 -10.49
CA ASP A 39 -16.00 -19.33 -9.80
C ASP A 39 -16.85 -18.72 -8.68
N PRO A 40 -18.10 -18.31 -8.97
CA PRO A 40 -19.01 -17.82 -7.93
C PRO A 40 -19.28 -18.83 -6.81
N GLY A 41 -19.14 -20.13 -7.08
CA GLY A 41 -19.33 -21.19 -6.08
C GLY A 41 -18.21 -21.22 -5.02
N ALA A 42 -17.00 -20.87 -5.42
CA ALA A 42 -15.85 -20.78 -4.52
C ALA A 42 -15.79 -19.45 -3.77
N PHE A 43 -16.57 -18.45 -4.17
CA PHE A 43 -16.54 -17.13 -3.51
C PHE A 43 -16.80 -17.24 -2.00
N ARG A 44 -15.93 -16.60 -1.23
CA ARG A 44 -16.07 -16.43 0.22
C ARG A 44 -15.74 -15.00 0.60
N ALA A 45 -16.51 -14.48 1.56
CA ALA A 45 -16.23 -13.20 2.17
C ALA A 45 -16.67 -13.19 3.63
N GLU A 46 -15.94 -12.46 4.43
CA GLU A 46 -16.23 -12.25 5.84
C GLU A 46 -15.90 -10.82 6.26
N ALA A 47 -16.69 -10.31 7.16
CA ALA A 47 -16.44 -9.06 7.85
C ALA A 47 -16.73 -9.26 9.33
N TYR A 48 -15.84 -8.71 10.14
CA TYR A 48 -16.10 -8.68 11.56
C TYR A 48 -15.50 -7.41 12.17
N GLY A 49 -16.10 -6.90 13.25
CA GLY A 49 -15.60 -5.71 13.90
C GLY A 49 -16.60 -5.05 14.84
N GLN A 50 -16.48 -3.77 15.01
CA GLN A 50 -17.32 -2.97 15.89
C GLN A 50 -17.87 -1.72 15.17
N VAL A 51 -19.08 -1.38 15.52
CA VAL A 51 -19.76 -0.12 15.13
C VAL A 51 -20.12 0.63 16.41
N ALA A 52 -19.74 1.89 16.50
CA ALA A 52 -19.99 2.76 17.64
C ALA A 52 -20.53 4.11 17.15
N GLY A 53 -21.82 4.34 17.26
CA GLY A 53 -22.50 5.45 16.59
C GLY A 53 -22.32 5.36 15.09
N GLU A 54 -21.75 6.39 14.49
CA GLU A 54 -21.46 6.45 13.04
C GLU A 54 -20.04 5.98 12.70
N PHE A 55 -19.21 5.64 13.70
CA PHE A 55 -17.88 5.10 13.49
C PHE A 55 -17.92 3.57 13.34
N ALA A 56 -17.05 3.03 12.53
CA ALA A 56 -16.86 1.59 12.48
C ALA A 56 -15.38 1.22 12.27
N LEU A 57 -14.97 0.09 12.85
CA LEU A 57 -13.68 -0.54 12.60
C LEU A 57 -13.92 -2.01 12.26
N LEU A 58 -13.68 -2.34 11.00
CA LEU A 58 -14.00 -3.63 10.41
C LEU A 58 -12.73 -4.33 9.92
N ASP A 59 -12.68 -5.64 10.15
CA ASP A 59 -11.76 -6.57 9.51
C ASP A 59 -12.48 -7.17 8.30
N ILE A 60 -11.96 -6.96 7.13
CA ILE A 60 -12.57 -7.35 5.85
C ILE A 60 -11.70 -8.36 5.16
N ARG A 61 -12.31 -9.48 4.74
CA ARG A 61 -11.71 -10.46 3.85
C ARG A 61 -12.71 -10.82 2.78
N SER A 62 -12.31 -10.78 1.54
CA SER A 62 -13.20 -11.04 0.40
C SER A 62 -12.42 -11.68 -0.74
N GLY A 63 -13.01 -12.70 -1.35
CA GLY A 63 -12.48 -13.33 -2.56
C GLY A 63 -12.63 -12.50 -3.84
N LEU A 64 -13.16 -11.27 -3.76
CA LEU A 64 -13.21 -10.37 -4.90
C LEU A 64 -11.80 -9.87 -5.24
N GLU A 65 -11.31 -10.24 -6.41
CA GLU A 65 -10.01 -9.77 -6.91
C GLU A 65 -10.11 -8.40 -7.56
N ARG A 66 -11.28 -8.05 -8.08
CA ARG A 66 -11.55 -6.72 -8.64
C ARG A 66 -12.87 -6.18 -8.12
N VAL A 67 -12.85 -4.92 -7.73
CA VAL A 67 -14.02 -4.19 -7.22
C VAL A 67 -14.01 -2.79 -7.80
N GLN A 68 -15.17 -2.35 -8.26
CA GLN A 68 -15.39 -1.00 -8.76
C GLN A 68 -16.39 -0.26 -7.88
N ARG A 69 -16.21 1.04 -7.76
CA ARG A 69 -17.23 1.97 -7.30
C ARG A 69 -17.55 2.95 -8.43
N THR A 70 -18.68 2.76 -9.04
CA THR A 70 -19.13 3.52 -10.20
C THR A 70 -19.82 4.83 -9.80
N ALA A 71 -20.14 5.68 -10.77
CA ALA A 71 -20.96 6.87 -10.51
C ALA A 71 -22.35 6.51 -10.00
N ALA A 72 -22.92 5.40 -10.47
CA ALA A 72 -24.21 4.90 -10.01
C ALA A 72 -24.16 4.44 -8.55
N ASP A 73 -23.04 3.80 -8.14
CA ASP A 73 -22.83 3.39 -6.75
C ASP A 73 -22.70 4.61 -5.83
N VAL A 74 -21.95 5.64 -6.25
CA VAL A 74 -21.85 6.90 -5.49
C VAL A 74 -23.22 7.57 -5.33
N ALA A 75 -24.03 7.58 -6.40
CA ALA A 75 -25.34 8.22 -6.37
C ALA A 75 -26.38 7.46 -5.51
N LYS A 76 -26.19 6.16 -5.28
CA LYS A 76 -27.07 5.36 -4.41
C LYS A 76 -26.83 5.60 -2.92
N ASP A 77 -25.59 5.93 -2.57
CA ASP A 77 -25.17 6.03 -1.18
C ASP A 77 -25.43 7.43 -0.62
N ASN A 78 -26.05 7.47 0.55
CA ASN A 78 -26.20 8.69 1.33
C ASN A 78 -25.17 8.77 2.47
N ASN A 79 -24.13 7.94 2.43
CA ASN A 79 -23.14 7.86 3.50
C ASN A 79 -21.98 8.83 3.22
N GLU A 80 -21.89 9.89 3.99
CA GLU A 80 -20.82 10.87 3.93
C GLU A 80 -19.73 10.47 4.95
N ALA A 81 -18.73 9.73 4.47
CA ALA A 81 -17.68 9.19 5.32
C ALA A 81 -16.30 9.22 4.65
N PHE A 82 -15.28 9.21 5.49
CA PHE A 82 -13.92 8.88 5.11
C PHE A 82 -13.62 7.42 5.45
N PHE A 83 -12.84 6.79 4.59
CA PHE A 83 -12.43 5.40 4.73
C PHE A 83 -10.91 5.33 4.82
N ILE A 84 -10.43 4.72 5.88
CA ILE A 84 -9.02 4.43 6.08
C ILE A 84 -8.86 2.92 6.00
N ARG A 85 -8.24 2.43 4.92
CA ARG A 85 -7.98 1.01 4.69
C ARG A 85 -6.54 0.69 4.96
N ARG A 86 -6.26 -0.24 5.87
CA ARG A 86 -4.93 -0.79 6.08
C ARG A 86 -4.86 -2.15 5.39
N PHE A 87 -4.08 -2.24 4.33
CA PHE A 87 -3.97 -3.43 3.50
C PHE A 87 -3.10 -4.50 4.16
N ARG A 88 -3.54 -5.75 4.09
CA ARG A 88 -2.76 -6.94 4.50
C ARG A 88 -2.20 -7.70 3.30
N ARG A 89 -2.67 -7.38 2.10
CA ARG A 89 -2.20 -7.92 0.82
C ARG A 89 -1.92 -6.77 -0.13
N PRO A 90 -1.04 -6.98 -1.12
CA PRO A 90 -0.83 -5.98 -2.16
C PRO A 90 -2.15 -5.66 -2.88
N ALA A 91 -2.36 -4.39 -3.18
CA ALA A 91 -3.53 -3.93 -3.91
C ALA A 91 -3.18 -2.75 -4.83
N ILE A 92 -3.80 -2.70 -5.99
CA ILE A 92 -3.75 -1.57 -6.90
C ILE A 92 -5.10 -0.86 -6.80
N TRP A 93 -5.07 0.43 -6.56
CA TRP A 93 -6.28 1.23 -6.45
C TRP A 93 -6.21 2.46 -7.34
N ARG A 94 -7.11 2.52 -8.32
CA ARG A 94 -7.28 3.63 -9.25
C ARG A 94 -8.49 4.44 -8.82
N ALA A 95 -8.27 5.51 -8.08
CA ALA A 95 -9.35 6.39 -7.67
C ALA A 95 -9.50 7.56 -8.63
N ALA A 96 -10.73 7.96 -8.89
CA ALA A 96 -11.06 9.11 -9.72
C ALA A 96 -11.76 10.19 -8.90
N PRO A 97 -11.01 11.04 -8.17
CA PRO A 97 -11.56 12.28 -7.66
C PRO A 97 -11.85 13.18 -8.86
N ARG A 98 -12.95 13.85 -8.83
CA ARG A 98 -13.60 14.73 -9.84
C ARG A 98 -12.90 14.99 -11.19
N SER A 99 -11.55 15.05 -11.30
CA SER A 99 -10.88 15.47 -12.53
C SER A 99 -9.70 14.61 -12.98
N THR A 100 -8.92 14.04 -12.08
CA THR A 100 -7.69 13.30 -12.46
C THR A 100 -7.62 11.97 -11.72
N PRO A 101 -7.57 10.83 -12.44
CA PRO A 101 -7.35 9.53 -11.82
C PRO A 101 -6.01 9.50 -11.07
N VAL A 102 -6.00 8.87 -9.90
CA VAL A 102 -4.81 8.65 -9.08
C VAL A 102 -4.62 7.15 -8.92
N ASP A 103 -3.48 6.65 -9.37
CA ASP A 103 -3.09 5.26 -9.19
C ASP A 103 -2.27 5.13 -7.92
N LEU A 104 -2.78 4.33 -6.97
CA LEU A 104 -2.14 4.02 -5.71
C LEU A 104 -1.85 2.53 -5.66
N ILE A 105 -0.61 2.18 -5.42
CA ILE A 105 -0.18 0.80 -5.21
C ILE A 105 0.13 0.64 -3.73
N HIS A 106 -0.53 -0.32 -3.09
CA HIS A 106 -0.43 -0.59 -1.66
C HIS A 106 0.33 -1.88 -1.42
N GLU A 107 1.27 -1.82 -0.49
CA GLU A 107 1.93 -2.99 0.09
C GLU A 107 1.25 -3.39 1.42
N PRO A 108 1.48 -4.61 1.91
CA PRO A 108 1.01 -4.99 3.24
C PRO A 108 1.47 -4.01 4.32
N GLY A 109 0.53 -3.56 5.14
CA GLY A 109 0.76 -2.54 6.17
C GLY A 109 0.46 -1.11 5.72
N ASP A 110 0.42 -0.82 4.42
CA ASP A 110 0.07 0.51 3.93
C ASP A 110 -1.37 0.88 4.25
N LEU A 111 -1.59 2.17 4.46
CA LEU A 111 -2.92 2.72 4.63
C LEU A 111 -3.32 3.56 3.40
N CYS A 112 -4.58 3.50 3.05
CA CYS A 112 -5.20 4.37 2.06
C CYS A 112 -6.29 5.20 2.71
N VAL A 113 -6.20 6.51 2.57
CA VAL A 113 -7.24 7.44 3.02
C VAL A 113 -8.05 7.91 1.81
N SER A 114 -9.36 7.79 1.89
CA SER A 114 -10.28 8.12 0.81
C SER A 114 -11.62 8.63 1.32
N SER A 115 -12.43 9.22 0.44
CA SER A 115 -13.79 9.71 0.73
C SER A 115 -14.84 8.87 0.01
N SER A 116 -16.05 8.79 0.59
CA SER A 116 -17.22 8.16 0.00
C SER A 116 -17.66 8.77 -1.33
N GLU A 117 -17.28 10.01 -1.60
CA GLU A 117 -17.63 10.74 -2.84
C GLU A 117 -16.90 10.21 -4.09
N TRP A 118 -15.87 9.38 -3.92
CA TRP A 118 -14.99 9.05 -5.03
C TRP A 118 -15.30 7.70 -5.66
N ARG A 119 -15.23 7.70 -6.98
CA ARG A 119 -15.22 6.48 -7.78
C ARG A 119 -13.83 5.84 -7.70
N PHE A 120 -13.77 4.53 -7.79
CA PHE A 120 -12.51 3.80 -7.86
C PHE A 120 -12.65 2.46 -8.59
N ASP A 121 -11.52 1.93 -9.01
CA ASP A 121 -11.32 0.57 -9.49
C ASP A 121 -10.16 -0.01 -8.69
N ALA A 122 -10.40 -1.10 -7.97
CA ALA A 122 -9.41 -1.73 -7.11
C ALA A 122 -9.19 -3.18 -7.51
N GLU A 123 -7.93 -3.57 -7.58
CA GLU A 123 -7.49 -4.94 -7.89
C GLU A 123 -6.59 -5.47 -6.77
N SER A 124 -6.82 -6.72 -6.38
CA SER A 124 -6.01 -7.41 -5.37
C SER A 124 -5.91 -8.89 -5.73
N ASN A 125 -4.71 -9.34 -6.05
CA ASN A 125 -4.48 -10.73 -6.42
C ASN A 125 -4.78 -11.67 -5.25
N GLY A 126 -5.61 -12.68 -5.48
CA GLY A 126 -6.08 -13.63 -4.46
C GLY A 126 -7.09 -13.03 -3.47
N GLY A 127 -7.76 -11.92 -3.86
CA GLY A 127 -8.82 -11.29 -3.09
C GLY A 127 -8.34 -10.21 -2.11
N ALA A 128 -9.29 -9.45 -1.61
CA ALA A 128 -9.05 -8.31 -0.73
C ALA A 128 -8.93 -8.73 0.75
N SER A 129 -7.95 -8.18 1.46
CA SER A 129 -7.80 -8.32 2.92
C SER A 129 -7.27 -7.02 3.52
N PHE A 130 -8.08 -6.37 4.35
CA PHE A 130 -7.74 -5.09 4.96
C PHE A 130 -8.56 -4.82 6.24
N ASP A 131 -8.01 -3.99 7.13
CA ASP A 131 -8.80 -3.30 8.14
C ASP A 131 -9.41 -2.05 7.53
N MET A 132 -10.63 -1.71 7.90
CA MET A 132 -11.32 -0.51 7.45
C MET A 132 -11.85 0.27 8.63
N LEU A 133 -11.28 1.45 8.88
CA LEU A 133 -11.84 2.44 9.78
C LEU A 133 -12.74 3.37 8.97
N ILE A 134 -14.00 3.48 9.39
CA ILE A 134 -15.02 4.37 8.82
C ILE A 134 -15.18 5.54 9.78
N ILE A 135 -14.99 6.74 9.27
CA ILE A 135 -15.09 7.98 10.04
C ILE A 135 -16.16 8.86 9.39
N PRO A 136 -17.20 9.28 10.12
CA PRO A 136 -18.18 10.23 9.61
C PRO A 136 -17.52 11.51 9.10
N GLN A 137 -17.99 12.05 7.99
CA GLN A 137 -17.47 13.30 7.44
C GLN A 137 -17.52 14.44 8.45
N ALA A 138 -18.60 14.53 9.21
CA ALA A 138 -18.78 15.54 10.24
C ALA A 138 -17.72 15.48 11.37
N ALA A 139 -17.14 14.30 11.62
CA ALA A 139 -16.12 14.12 12.65
C ALA A 139 -14.70 14.46 12.19
N LEU A 140 -14.36 14.20 10.92
CA LEU A 140 -13.02 14.41 10.40
C LEU A 140 -12.86 15.75 9.66
N SER A 141 -13.89 16.21 8.91
CA SER A 141 -13.83 17.46 8.13
C SER A 141 -13.38 18.69 8.93
N PRO A 142 -13.82 18.92 10.19
CA PRO A 142 -13.36 20.06 10.97
C PRO A 142 -11.85 20.04 11.29
N LEU A 143 -11.22 18.86 11.21
CA LEU A 143 -9.80 18.65 11.50
C LEU A 143 -8.93 18.73 10.24
N LEU A 144 -9.54 18.81 9.05
CA LEU A 144 -8.84 18.87 7.77
C LEU A 144 -8.67 20.31 7.30
N ALA A 145 -7.53 20.60 6.65
CA ALA A 145 -7.32 21.87 5.95
C ALA A 145 -8.41 22.04 4.86
N GLY A 146 -9.14 23.15 4.91
CA GLY A 146 -10.26 23.40 3.98
C GLY A 146 -11.47 22.47 4.13
N GLY A 147 -11.55 21.69 5.22
CA GLY A 147 -12.72 20.87 5.57
C GLY A 147 -12.92 19.62 4.73
N ARG A 148 -12.00 19.28 3.85
CA ARG A 148 -12.13 18.11 2.95
C ARG A 148 -10.79 17.58 2.48
N LEU A 149 -10.79 16.32 2.06
CA LEU A 149 -9.65 15.69 1.43
C LEU A 149 -9.66 16.02 -0.08
N ALA A 150 -8.55 16.52 -0.59
CA ALA A 150 -8.47 16.92 -2.01
C ALA A 150 -8.38 15.71 -2.95
N ARG A 151 -7.69 14.66 -2.53
CA ARG A 151 -7.47 13.41 -3.27
C ARG A 151 -7.21 12.24 -2.33
N PRO A 152 -7.42 10.99 -2.77
CA PRO A 152 -6.98 9.84 -1.99
C PRO A 152 -5.46 9.81 -1.95
N PHE A 153 -4.90 9.29 -0.86
CA PHE A 153 -3.46 9.14 -0.74
C PHE A 153 -3.09 7.85 -0.02
N ARG A 154 -1.89 7.40 -0.30
CA ARG A 154 -1.24 6.29 0.39
C ARG A 154 -0.37 6.82 1.52
N LEU A 155 -0.54 6.28 2.71
CA LEU A 155 0.36 6.44 3.84
C LEU A 155 1.16 5.14 3.98
N PRO A 156 2.50 5.16 3.75
CA PRO A 156 3.30 3.96 3.89
C PRO A 156 3.25 3.41 5.32
N GLY A 157 3.00 2.11 5.47
CA GLY A 157 2.87 1.45 6.77
C GLY A 157 4.13 1.53 7.64
N ASN A 158 5.31 1.65 7.00
CA ASN A 158 6.61 1.81 7.65
C ASN A 158 7.01 3.28 7.91
N SER A 159 6.17 4.25 7.53
CA SER A 159 6.39 5.65 7.91
C SER A 159 6.05 5.86 9.40
N PRO A 160 6.61 6.90 10.06
CA PRO A 160 6.30 7.17 11.46
C PRO A 160 4.80 7.27 11.76
N LEU A 161 4.05 8.02 10.94
CA LEU A 161 2.59 8.15 11.09
C LEU A 161 1.84 6.89 10.69
N GLY A 162 2.28 6.19 9.64
CA GLY A 162 1.69 4.91 9.23
C GLY A 162 1.82 3.83 10.30
N SER A 163 3.00 3.70 10.90
CA SER A 163 3.26 2.79 12.00
C SER A 163 2.43 3.13 13.25
N LEU A 164 2.35 4.43 13.59
CA LEU A 164 1.55 4.90 14.73
C LEU A 164 0.06 4.62 14.53
N LEU A 165 -0.48 4.97 13.36
CA LEU A 165 -1.89 4.73 13.05
C LEU A 165 -2.20 3.23 12.95
N GLY A 166 -1.30 2.44 12.37
CA GLY A 166 -1.42 0.99 12.32
C GLY A 166 -1.47 0.36 13.73
N ALA A 167 -0.55 0.76 14.62
CA ALA A 167 -0.53 0.30 16.00
C ALA A 167 -1.80 0.72 16.78
N ALA A 168 -2.31 1.92 16.54
CA ALA A 168 -3.54 2.41 17.17
C ALA A 168 -4.78 1.61 16.68
N ILE A 169 -4.84 1.23 15.40
CA ILE A 169 -5.88 0.34 14.85
C ILE A 169 -5.79 -1.05 15.51
N ASP A 170 -4.59 -1.62 15.66
CA ASP A 170 -4.41 -2.93 16.30
C ASP A 170 -4.83 -2.89 17.78
N ALA A 171 -4.45 -1.85 18.51
CA ALA A 171 -4.86 -1.65 19.88
C ALA A 171 -6.39 -1.49 20.01
N ALA A 172 -7.03 -0.72 19.14
CA ALA A 172 -8.49 -0.56 19.11
C ALA A 172 -9.19 -1.91 18.86
N LYS A 173 -8.68 -2.73 17.92
CA LYS A 173 -9.22 -4.06 17.63
C LYS A 173 -9.08 -5.02 18.82
N ALA A 174 -7.90 -5.05 19.45
CA ALA A 174 -7.61 -5.95 20.57
C ALA A 174 -8.46 -5.63 21.80
N GLN A 175 -8.73 -4.35 22.06
CA GLN A 175 -9.48 -3.89 23.22
C GLN A 175 -11.00 -3.84 22.96
N ALA A 176 -11.46 -3.92 21.72
CA ALA A 176 -12.87 -3.79 21.35
C ALA A 176 -13.84 -4.62 22.20
N PRO A 177 -13.55 -5.92 22.49
CA PRO A 177 -14.45 -6.74 23.30
C PRO A 177 -14.54 -6.32 24.77
N LEU A 178 -13.58 -5.51 25.24
CA LEU A 178 -13.46 -5.11 26.65
C LEU A 178 -13.93 -3.66 26.89
N LEU A 179 -14.20 -2.91 25.82
CA LEU A 179 -14.59 -1.51 25.96
C LEU A 179 -16.06 -1.38 26.25
N ALA A 180 -16.40 -0.62 27.29
CA ALA A 180 -17.76 -0.16 27.52
C ALA A 180 -18.24 0.74 26.37
N ASP A 181 -19.53 0.80 26.14
CA ASP A 181 -20.16 1.46 24.99
C ASP A 181 -19.66 2.88 24.70
N ASN A 182 -19.52 3.70 25.74
CA ASN A 182 -19.06 5.08 25.63
C ASN A 182 -17.57 5.18 25.33
N LEU A 183 -16.78 4.21 25.80
CA LEU A 183 -15.33 4.20 25.63
C LEU A 183 -14.92 3.75 24.22
N GLY A 184 -15.67 2.81 23.63
CA GLY A 184 -15.47 2.35 22.26
C GLY A 184 -15.59 3.49 21.24
N GLU A 185 -16.64 4.32 21.36
CA GLU A 185 -16.80 5.49 20.49
C GLU A 185 -15.68 6.53 20.73
N ALA A 186 -15.28 6.77 21.96
CA ALA A 186 -14.19 7.69 22.29
C ALA A 186 -12.85 7.21 21.68
N VAL A 187 -12.57 5.91 21.70
CA VAL A 187 -11.38 5.33 21.06
C VAL A 187 -11.40 5.55 19.56
N LEU A 188 -12.50 5.25 18.89
CA LEU A 188 -12.63 5.45 17.44
C LEU A 188 -12.56 6.95 17.07
N ARG A 189 -13.13 7.81 17.88
CA ARG A 189 -13.04 9.27 17.71
C ARG A 189 -11.59 9.78 17.86
N ASN A 190 -10.81 9.22 18.77
CA ASN A 190 -9.41 9.59 18.94
C ASN A 190 -8.54 9.21 17.74
N LEU A 191 -8.91 8.16 16.99
CA LEU A 191 -8.25 7.82 15.74
C LEU A 191 -8.41 8.92 14.68
N CYS A 192 -9.47 9.73 14.74
CA CYS A 192 -9.66 10.87 13.82
C CYS A 192 -8.52 11.87 13.91
N GLY A 193 -8.01 12.14 15.13
CA GLY A 193 -6.87 13.04 15.33
C GLY A 193 -5.61 12.53 14.62
N LEU A 194 -5.32 11.24 14.69
CA LEU A 194 -4.18 10.63 14.00
C LEU A 194 -4.38 10.63 12.48
N VAL A 195 -5.60 10.39 12.01
CA VAL A 195 -5.93 10.47 10.57
C VAL A 195 -5.80 11.91 10.08
N ALA A 196 -6.31 12.89 10.82
CA ALA A 196 -6.19 14.30 10.47
C ALA A 196 -4.71 14.75 10.39
N LEU A 197 -3.89 14.29 11.35
CA LEU A 197 -2.45 14.54 11.32
C LEU A 197 -1.79 13.91 10.08
N ALA A 198 -2.18 12.70 9.72
CA ALA A 198 -1.69 12.04 8.52
C ALA A 198 -2.13 12.79 7.24
N CYS A 199 -3.35 13.33 7.21
CA CYS A 199 -3.85 14.15 6.11
C CYS A 199 -3.08 15.47 6.01
N GLY A 200 -2.82 16.16 7.13
CA GLY A 200 -2.04 17.39 7.18
C GLY A 200 -0.58 17.18 6.79
N ALA A 201 0.05 16.12 7.30
CA ALA A 201 1.41 15.77 6.91
C ALA A 201 1.52 15.39 5.42
N SER A 202 0.45 14.83 4.84
CA SER A 202 0.35 14.57 3.40
C SER A 202 0.24 15.87 2.60
N ASP A 203 -0.52 16.84 3.07
CA ASP A 203 -0.70 18.15 2.40
C ASP A 203 0.58 19.00 2.50
N GLU A 204 1.25 19.03 3.66
CA GLU A 204 2.55 19.70 3.83
C GLU A 204 3.64 19.05 2.96
N GLY A 205 3.67 17.72 2.89
CA GLY A 205 4.52 16.98 1.95
C GLY A 205 4.18 17.29 0.49
N THR A 206 2.94 17.69 0.21
CA THR A 206 2.45 18.04 -1.14
C THR A 206 2.76 19.49 -1.50
N GLU A 207 2.89 20.40 -0.53
CA GLU A 207 3.32 21.79 -0.77
C GLU A 207 4.84 21.91 -0.97
N GLN A 208 5.63 21.10 -0.25
CA GLN A 208 7.09 21.02 -0.43
C GLN A 208 7.52 20.04 -1.54
N GLY A 209 6.68 19.09 -1.88
CA GLY A 209 6.79 18.18 -3.01
C GLY A 209 5.45 18.14 -3.69
N ARG A 210 5.09 19.15 -4.48
CA ARG A 210 4.09 18.96 -5.52
C ARG A 210 4.58 17.78 -6.33
N ASP A 211 4.13 16.60 -5.94
CA ASP A 211 4.25 15.38 -6.69
C ASP A 211 3.49 15.61 -7.99
N SER A 212 4.20 16.26 -8.87
CA SER A 212 4.01 16.22 -10.28
C SER A 212 3.74 14.77 -10.64
N PRO A 213 2.93 14.45 -11.64
CA PRO A 213 2.84 13.12 -12.25
C PRO A 213 4.20 12.45 -12.41
N ARG A 214 5.25 13.22 -12.39
CA ARG A 214 6.66 12.89 -12.44
C ARG A 214 7.18 12.12 -11.21
N SER A 215 6.83 12.50 -9.99
CA SER A 215 7.33 11.81 -8.79
C SER A 215 6.58 10.50 -8.56
N ALA A 216 5.28 10.44 -8.87
CA ALA A 216 4.53 9.19 -8.86
C ALA A 216 5.08 8.20 -9.91
N GLN A 217 5.41 8.68 -11.12
CA GLN A 217 6.08 7.88 -12.14
C GLN A 217 7.47 7.42 -11.69
N LEU A 218 8.25 8.28 -11.06
CA LEU A 218 9.57 7.92 -10.54
C LEU A 218 9.49 6.85 -9.43
N ALA A 219 8.50 6.96 -8.54
CA ALA A 219 8.25 5.96 -7.51
C ALA A 219 7.83 4.60 -8.11
N ALA A 220 6.97 4.60 -9.13
CA ALA A 220 6.58 3.40 -9.86
C ALA A 220 7.78 2.74 -10.56
N ILE A 221 8.66 3.54 -11.17
CA ILE A 221 9.88 3.05 -11.81
C ILE A 221 10.82 2.43 -10.78
N LYS A 222 11.07 3.10 -9.65
CA LYS A 222 11.92 2.59 -8.58
C LYS A 222 11.41 1.25 -8.06
N ARG A 223 10.11 1.12 -7.86
CA ARG A 223 9.48 -0.14 -7.44
C ARG A 223 9.64 -1.24 -8.48
N TYR A 224 9.42 -0.93 -9.76
CA TYR A 224 9.66 -1.88 -10.84
C TYR A 224 11.09 -2.38 -10.83
N VAL A 225 12.07 -1.49 -10.64
CA VAL A 225 13.49 -1.85 -10.49
C VAL A 225 13.69 -2.79 -9.30
N ASP A 226 13.14 -2.48 -8.13
CA ASP A 226 13.31 -3.30 -6.92
C ASP A 226 12.78 -4.74 -7.11
N LEU A 227 11.65 -4.89 -7.80
CA LEU A 227 11.06 -6.20 -8.10
C LEU A 227 11.85 -7.01 -9.14
N HIS A 228 12.55 -6.34 -10.07
CA HIS A 228 13.27 -6.97 -11.17
C HIS A 228 14.80 -6.85 -11.04
N LEU A 229 15.30 -6.46 -9.87
CA LEU A 229 16.69 -6.11 -9.64
C LEU A 229 17.66 -7.28 -9.93
N ALA A 230 17.20 -8.51 -9.66
CA ALA A 230 17.94 -9.75 -9.90
C ALA A 230 18.00 -10.16 -11.39
N ASP A 231 17.15 -9.57 -12.24
CA ASP A 231 17.15 -9.86 -13.68
C ASP A 231 18.33 -9.18 -14.38
N PRO A 232 19.29 -9.92 -14.94
CA PRO A 232 20.41 -9.34 -15.70
C PRO A 232 19.95 -8.55 -16.94
N GLY A 233 18.74 -8.85 -17.47
CA GLY A 233 18.10 -8.20 -18.61
C GLY A 233 17.42 -6.88 -18.28
N LEU A 234 17.41 -6.45 -17.02
CA LEU A 234 16.85 -5.16 -16.62
C LEU A 234 17.67 -4.00 -17.24
N THR A 235 17.09 -3.39 -18.26
CA THR A 235 17.67 -2.27 -19.03
C THR A 235 16.70 -1.09 -19.08
N PRO A 236 17.15 0.12 -19.45
CA PRO A 236 16.24 1.23 -19.69
C PRO A 236 15.14 0.92 -20.71
N ALA A 237 15.47 0.13 -21.73
CA ALA A 237 14.52 -0.25 -22.78
C ALA A 237 13.46 -1.24 -22.26
N SER A 238 13.88 -2.31 -21.55
CA SER A 238 12.94 -3.28 -20.97
C SER A 238 12.02 -2.64 -19.93
N ALA A 239 12.55 -1.78 -19.06
CA ALA A 239 11.77 -1.06 -18.08
C ALA A 239 10.79 -0.07 -18.71
N ALA A 240 11.21 0.66 -19.74
CA ALA A 240 10.35 1.61 -20.45
C ALA A 240 9.14 0.90 -21.12
N VAL A 241 9.38 -0.25 -21.76
CA VAL A 241 8.32 -1.09 -22.36
C VAL A 241 7.34 -1.57 -21.28
N ALA A 242 7.85 -2.14 -20.20
CA ALA A 242 7.03 -2.69 -19.12
C ALA A 242 6.15 -1.63 -18.41
N LEU A 243 6.66 -0.40 -18.34
CA LEU A 243 5.98 0.73 -17.68
C LEU A 243 5.13 1.59 -18.65
N GLY A 244 5.10 1.26 -19.95
CA GLY A 244 4.33 2.01 -20.92
C GLY A 244 4.81 3.44 -21.18
N ILE A 245 6.14 3.71 -20.99
CA ILE A 245 6.75 5.03 -21.17
C ILE A 245 7.88 4.97 -22.22
N SER A 246 8.28 6.12 -22.75
CA SER A 246 9.46 6.17 -23.62
C SER A 246 10.76 6.13 -22.81
N VAL A 247 11.84 5.59 -23.39
CA VAL A 247 13.19 5.60 -22.77
C VAL A 247 13.65 7.03 -22.46
N ARG A 248 13.31 7.99 -23.32
CA ARG A 248 13.58 9.43 -23.09
C ARG A 248 12.88 9.94 -21.84
N GLN A 249 11.61 9.56 -21.65
CA GLN A 249 10.85 9.94 -20.45
C GLN A 249 11.45 9.31 -19.20
N LEU A 250 11.86 8.03 -19.27
CA LEU A 250 12.55 7.34 -18.19
C LEU A 250 13.80 8.11 -17.76
N HIS A 251 14.68 8.46 -18.68
CA HIS A 251 15.90 9.23 -18.37
C HIS A 251 15.58 10.60 -17.75
N ARG A 252 14.63 11.34 -18.34
CA ARG A 252 14.23 12.66 -17.83
C ARG A 252 13.70 12.63 -16.40
N LEU A 253 13.14 11.50 -15.96
CA LEU A 253 12.66 11.35 -14.58
C LEU A 253 13.80 11.23 -13.56
N PHE A 254 14.97 10.74 -13.97
CA PHE A 254 16.16 10.60 -13.10
C PHE A 254 17.07 11.82 -13.09
N GLU A 255 17.06 12.67 -14.13
CA GLU A 255 17.92 13.85 -14.24
C GLU A 255 17.92 14.77 -13.02
N PRO A 256 16.79 15.14 -12.39
CA PRO A 256 16.80 16.06 -11.25
C PRO A 256 17.49 15.50 -10.01
N ASN A 257 17.64 14.18 -9.92
CA ASN A 257 18.31 13.52 -8.81
C ASN A 257 19.82 13.36 -9.06
N GLY A 258 20.35 13.94 -10.14
CA GLY A 258 21.78 13.86 -10.50
C GLY A 258 22.28 12.44 -10.81
N THR A 259 21.36 11.50 -11.14
CA THR A 259 21.69 10.11 -11.41
C THR A 259 21.04 9.63 -12.70
N THR A 260 21.57 8.56 -13.30
CA THR A 260 20.93 7.89 -14.42
C THR A 260 20.18 6.63 -13.95
N PHE A 261 19.24 6.15 -14.75
CA PHE A 261 18.54 4.89 -14.47
C PHE A 261 19.51 3.72 -14.31
N ALA A 262 20.56 3.64 -15.15
CA ALA A 262 21.56 2.60 -15.05
C ALA A 262 22.40 2.70 -13.76
N GLN A 263 22.78 3.91 -13.35
CA GLN A 263 23.47 4.14 -12.07
C GLN A 263 22.59 3.78 -10.88
N TYR A 264 21.30 4.07 -10.96
CA TYR A 264 20.33 3.69 -9.90
C TYR A 264 20.27 2.16 -9.76
N ILE A 265 20.09 1.40 -10.85
CA ILE A 265 20.10 -0.07 -10.83
C ILE A 265 21.42 -0.58 -10.24
N LEU A 266 22.53 -0.10 -10.73
CA LEU A 266 23.87 -0.52 -10.27
C LEU A 266 23.99 -0.34 -8.75
N ARG A 267 23.63 0.83 -8.25
CA ARG A 267 23.69 1.14 -6.81
C ARG A 267 22.76 0.25 -5.99
N GLN A 268 21.51 0.01 -6.44
CA GLN A 268 20.61 -0.89 -5.74
C GLN A 268 21.16 -2.32 -5.69
N ARG A 269 21.69 -2.84 -6.79
CA ARG A 269 22.33 -4.15 -6.83
C ARG A 269 23.50 -4.24 -5.84
N LEU A 270 24.35 -3.23 -5.78
CA LEU A 270 25.48 -3.17 -4.85
C LEU A 270 25.02 -3.17 -3.38
N LEU A 271 23.98 -2.41 -3.05
CA LEU A 271 23.39 -2.40 -1.71
C LEU A 271 22.86 -3.79 -1.32
N ARG A 272 22.11 -4.45 -2.22
CA ARG A 272 21.60 -5.82 -1.99
C ARG A 272 22.72 -6.84 -1.84
N CYS A 273 23.79 -6.73 -2.64
CA CYS A 273 24.97 -7.57 -2.49
C CYS A 273 25.64 -7.35 -1.13
N ARG A 274 25.84 -6.11 -0.71
CA ARG A 274 26.44 -5.78 0.58
C ARG A 274 25.63 -6.40 1.73
N ASP A 275 24.33 -6.19 1.75
CA ASP A 275 23.46 -6.68 2.81
C ASP A 275 23.41 -8.22 2.83
N THR A 276 23.40 -8.84 1.64
CA THR A 276 23.44 -10.32 1.52
C THR A 276 24.81 -10.86 1.97
N ILE A 277 25.91 -10.20 1.65
CA ILE A 277 27.27 -10.62 2.08
C ILE A 277 27.41 -10.50 3.59
N ALA A 278 26.92 -9.43 4.19
CA ALA A 278 26.94 -9.21 5.64
C ALA A 278 26.09 -10.24 6.40
N GLY A 279 24.92 -10.61 5.86
CA GLY A 279 24.03 -11.61 6.46
C GLY A 279 24.35 -13.07 6.10
N ALA A 280 25.30 -13.33 5.21
CA ALA A 280 25.62 -14.67 4.72
C ALA A 280 26.70 -15.40 5.53
N THR A 281 27.04 -14.89 6.72
CA THR A 281 27.99 -15.56 7.65
C THR A 281 27.47 -16.97 7.96
N GLY A 282 28.24 -17.99 7.60
CA GLY A 282 27.86 -19.40 7.82
C GLY A 282 27.02 -20.08 6.72
N THR A 283 26.56 -19.38 5.67
CA THR A 283 25.69 -19.98 4.63
C THR A 283 26.42 -20.67 3.47
N GLY A 284 27.75 -20.61 3.40
CA GLY A 284 28.57 -21.21 2.33
C GLY A 284 28.44 -20.53 0.95
N ARG A 285 27.59 -19.51 0.77
CA ARG A 285 27.43 -18.81 -0.51
C ARG A 285 28.68 -17.96 -0.84
N SER A 286 29.18 -18.09 -2.05
CA SER A 286 30.32 -17.28 -2.50
C SER A 286 29.89 -15.85 -2.84
N VAL A 287 30.84 -14.90 -2.80
CA VAL A 287 30.60 -13.51 -3.26
C VAL A 287 30.19 -13.49 -4.73
N VAL A 288 30.72 -14.42 -5.52
CA VAL A 288 30.36 -14.57 -6.94
C VAL A 288 28.89 -14.96 -7.10
N ASP A 289 28.44 -15.97 -6.36
CA ASP A 289 27.04 -16.43 -6.42
C ASP A 289 26.07 -15.33 -5.98
N ILE A 290 26.45 -14.55 -4.97
CA ILE A 290 25.64 -13.42 -4.50
C ILE A 290 25.55 -12.34 -5.59
N ALA A 291 26.68 -11.98 -6.21
CA ALA A 291 26.69 -10.96 -7.25
C ALA A 291 25.89 -11.39 -8.50
N LEU A 292 26.07 -12.64 -8.94
CA LEU A 292 25.28 -13.21 -10.05
C LEU A 292 23.79 -13.27 -9.71
N GLY A 293 23.45 -13.68 -8.48
CA GLY A 293 22.07 -13.73 -8.00
C GLY A 293 21.38 -12.36 -7.96
N TRP A 294 22.13 -11.27 -7.83
CA TRP A 294 21.60 -9.90 -7.91
C TRP A 294 21.78 -9.26 -9.30
N GLY A 295 21.92 -10.09 -10.34
CA GLY A 295 21.88 -9.64 -11.73
C GLY A 295 23.16 -9.01 -12.27
N PHE A 296 24.31 -9.21 -11.62
CA PHE A 296 25.60 -8.87 -12.23
C PHE A 296 25.99 -9.95 -13.24
N ASN A 297 26.32 -9.55 -14.45
CA ASN A 297 26.82 -10.44 -15.52
C ASN A 297 28.35 -10.29 -15.76
N SER A 298 29.01 -9.38 -15.04
CA SER A 298 30.47 -9.16 -15.10
C SER A 298 31.02 -8.97 -13.70
N MET A 299 31.82 -9.91 -13.26
CA MET A 299 32.51 -9.84 -11.95
C MET A 299 33.52 -8.70 -11.88
N ALA A 300 34.20 -8.39 -13.00
CA ALA A 300 35.12 -7.25 -13.06
C ALA A 300 34.39 -5.92 -12.83
N THR A 301 33.18 -5.77 -13.37
CA THR A 301 32.32 -4.59 -13.14
C THR A 301 31.84 -4.54 -11.70
N PHE A 302 31.42 -5.69 -11.14
CA PHE A 302 30.99 -5.79 -9.75
C PHE A 302 32.09 -5.37 -8.78
N TYR A 303 33.30 -5.95 -8.85
CA TYR A 303 34.38 -5.65 -7.91
C TYR A 303 34.79 -4.17 -7.97
N ARG A 304 34.91 -3.60 -9.16
CA ARG A 304 35.25 -2.18 -9.33
C ARG A 304 34.19 -1.26 -8.74
N ALA A 305 32.91 -1.51 -9.08
CA ALA A 305 31.80 -0.71 -8.60
C ALA A 305 31.61 -0.84 -7.08
N PHE A 306 31.79 -2.05 -6.54
CA PHE A 306 31.69 -2.31 -5.11
C PHE A 306 32.76 -1.59 -4.32
N ALA A 307 34.04 -1.69 -4.76
CA ALA A 307 35.13 -1.00 -4.12
C ALA A 307 35.00 0.53 -4.19
N SER A 308 34.48 1.06 -5.30
CA SER A 308 34.20 2.50 -5.47
C SER A 308 33.08 2.99 -4.56
N GLU A 309 31.99 2.22 -4.38
CA GLU A 309 30.82 2.62 -3.58
C GLU A 309 31.06 2.47 -2.08
N PHE A 310 31.80 1.41 -1.65
CA PHE A 310 31.95 1.06 -0.23
C PHE A 310 33.40 1.21 0.31
N GLY A 311 34.31 1.72 -0.49
CA GLY A 311 35.67 2.00 -0.06
C GLY A 311 36.58 0.76 0.11
N GLY A 312 36.10 -0.46 -0.26
CA GLY A 312 36.85 -1.69 -0.09
C GLY A 312 36.28 -2.90 -0.81
N PRO A 313 37.05 -4.01 -0.91
CA PRO A 313 36.55 -5.21 -1.57
C PRO A 313 35.49 -5.94 -0.75
N PRO A 314 34.55 -6.69 -1.39
CA PRO A 314 33.50 -7.45 -0.71
C PRO A 314 34.02 -8.44 0.35
N ALA A 315 35.22 -9.00 0.15
CA ALA A 315 35.83 -9.94 1.10
C ALA A 315 36.20 -9.28 2.45
N ALA A 316 36.51 -7.99 2.47
CA ALA A 316 36.82 -7.26 3.70
C ALA A 316 35.55 -7.10 4.58
N LEU A 317 34.42 -6.91 3.98
CA LEU A 317 33.12 -6.83 4.66
C LEU A 317 32.76 -8.16 5.33
N ARG A 318 33.03 -9.27 4.67
CA ARG A 318 32.81 -10.62 5.21
C ARG A 318 33.72 -10.94 6.39
N ALA A 319 34.96 -10.47 6.34
CA ALA A 319 35.93 -10.64 7.42
C ALA A 319 35.62 -9.79 8.66
N ALA A 320 34.99 -8.63 8.49
CA ALA A 320 34.52 -7.76 9.58
C ALA A 320 33.35 -8.38 10.32
N SER A 321 32.37 -8.94 9.62
CA SER A 321 31.18 -9.59 10.21
C SER A 321 31.49 -10.89 10.98
N CYS A 322 32.67 -11.52 10.75
CA CYS A 322 33.14 -12.70 11.51
C CYS A 322 33.90 -12.33 12.79
N LYS A 323 34.14 -11.05 13.08
CA LYS A 323 34.88 -10.62 14.30
C LYS A 323 33.97 -10.12 15.39
N ASP A 324 32.70 -9.88 15.11
CA ASP A 324 31.69 -9.38 16.04
C ASP A 324 30.78 -10.48 16.60
N GLU A 325 31.04 -11.76 16.31
CA GLU A 325 30.51 -12.96 16.96
C GLU A 325 31.56 -13.57 17.91
#